data_4a4e833146ea15f0d5b8b65cc5c67369
#
_entry.id   4a4e833146ea15f0d5b8b65cc5c67369
#
_cell.length_a   1.000
_cell.length_b   1.000
_cell.length_c   1.000
_cell.angle_alpha   90.00
_cell.angle_beta   90.00
_cell.angle_gamma   90.00
#
_symmetry.space_group_name_H-M   'P 1'
#
loop_
_entity.id
_entity.type
_entity.pdbx_description
1 polymer ?
#
loop_
_entity_poly.entity_id
_entity_poly.type
_entity_poly.pdbx_seq_one_letter_code
_entity_poly.pdbx_strand_id
1 'polypeptide(L)'
;IPEKITTFNTILVQTCMVEDLTNMLDSYASVMDGQDHLNLVSGYLNYEQILDQYVNASKEYEGVDHYMFSAGKNEQQLGYTIVLEGHDEWINLCRQYVDDEYDYSKVEEELSEESKKRMEWIEENAYRYGFVVRYQQEQEKKTGHWYQPFMLRYVGVKTAKIMHDSGKGMEQMSFPDELE
;
A
#
# COMPACT_ATOMS: atom_id res chain seq x y z
N ILE A 1 -21.06 -5.64 -5.32
CA ILE A 1 -20.17 -4.88 -4.42
C ILE A 1 -20.64 -5.20 -3.00
N PRO A 2 -19.73 -5.58 -2.06
CA PRO A 2 -20.10 -5.80 -0.66
C PRO A 2 -20.73 -4.55 -0.05
N GLU A 3 -21.66 -4.71 0.90
CA GLU A 3 -22.46 -3.62 1.50
C GLU A 3 -21.63 -2.47 2.10
N LYS A 4 -20.40 -2.77 2.54
CA LYS A 4 -19.49 -1.81 3.18
C LYS A 4 -18.49 -1.17 2.21
N ILE A 5 -18.56 -1.45 0.93
CA ILE A 5 -17.68 -0.88 -0.10
C ILE A 5 -18.39 0.28 -0.78
N THR A 6 -17.72 1.40 -0.92
CA THR A 6 -18.20 2.60 -1.59
C THR A 6 -17.21 3.06 -2.66
N THR A 7 -17.66 3.94 -3.56
CA THR A 7 -16.83 4.56 -4.57
C THR A 7 -16.22 5.85 -4.00
N PHE A 8 -14.91 5.97 -4.10
CA PHE A 8 -14.14 7.17 -3.78
C PHE A 8 -13.27 7.51 -5.00
N ASN A 9 -13.52 8.66 -5.65
CA ASN A 9 -12.79 9.09 -6.86
C ASN A 9 -12.64 7.97 -7.92
N THR A 10 -13.73 7.28 -8.26
CA THR A 10 -13.78 6.10 -9.17
C THR A 10 -13.17 4.79 -8.63
N ILE A 11 -12.44 4.82 -7.52
CA ILE A 11 -11.87 3.64 -6.88
C ILE A 11 -12.80 3.12 -5.78
N LEU A 12 -12.91 1.80 -5.65
CA LEU A 12 -13.73 1.16 -4.62
C LEU A 12 -12.91 0.97 -3.33
N VAL A 13 -13.47 1.40 -2.20
CA VAL A 13 -12.83 1.32 -0.87
C VAL A 13 -13.83 0.97 0.22
N GLN A 14 -13.38 0.54 1.40
CA GLN A 14 -14.23 0.41 2.58
C GLN A 14 -14.77 1.78 3.01
N THR A 15 -16.08 1.86 3.26
CA THR A 15 -16.75 3.10 3.63
C THR A 15 -16.17 3.75 4.89
N CYS A 16 -15.75 2.94 5.87
CA CYS A 16 -15.25 3.43 7.15
C CYS A 16 -13.91 4.18 7.07
N MET A 17 -13.17 4.04 5.96
CA MET A 17 -11.87 4.72 5.80
C MET A 17 -11.96 6.04 5.01
N VAL A 18 -13.11 6.37 4.45
CA VAL A 18 -13.27 7.50 3.50
C VAL A 18 -12.90 8.84 4.11
N GLU A 19 -13.33 9.10 5.35
CA GLU A 19 -13.02 10.36 6.05
C GLU A 19 -11.51 10.50 6.28
N ASP A 20 -10.88 9.49 6.86
CA ASP A 20 -9.44 9.49 7.14
C ASP A 20 -8.62 9.54 5.84
N LEU A 21 -9.07 8.85 4.78
CA LEU A 21 -8.45 8.90 3.47
C LEU A 21 -8.52 10.31 2.88
N THR A 22 -9.67 10.95 2.94
CA THR A 22 -9.85 12.33 2.46
C THR A 22 -8.90 13.28 3.21
N ASN A 23 -8.85 13.18 4.53
CA ASN A 23 -7.97 14.00 5.36
C ASN A 23 -6.49 13.79 5.02
N MET A 24 -6.08 12.55 4.73
CA MET A 24 -4.71 12.24 4.30
C MET A 24 -4.37 12.91 2.97
N LEU A 25 -5.24 12.77 1.97
CA LEU A 25 -5.01 13.34 0.63
C LEU A 25 -4.99 14.87 0.65
N ASP A 26 -5.92 15.49 1.37
CA ASP A 26 -6.01 16.94 1.53
C ASP A 26 -4.80 17.51 2.27
N SER A 27 -4.30 16.80 3.27
CA SER A 27 -3.10 17.20 4.02
C SER A 27 -1.86 17.20 3.13
N TYR A 28 -1.66 16.17 2.32
CA TYR A 28 -0.56 16.15 1.35
C TYR A 28 -0.66 17.29 0.36
N ALA A 29 -1.82 17.45 -0.28
CA ALA A 29 -2.05 18.52 -1.24
C ALA A 29 -1.80 19.93 -0.64
N SER A 30 -2.18 20.12 0.62
CA SER A 30 -1.93 21.38 1.33
C SER A 30 -0.44 21.64 1.58
N VAL A 31 0.32 20.61 1.95
CA VAL A 31 1.78 20.73 2.15
C VAL A 31 2.49 21.05 0.82
N MET A 32 1.97 20.54 -0.29
CA MET A 32 2.50 20.77 -1.64
C MET A 32 1.91 22.03 -2.33
N ASP A 33 1.23 22.89 -1.58
CA ASP A 33 0.55 24.11 -2.13
C ASP A 33 -0.37 23.80 -3.35
N GLY A 34 -0.95 22.59 -3.38
CA GLY A 34 -1.80 22.10 -4.47
C GLY A 34 -1.06 21.80 -5.78
N GLN A 35 0.26 21.73 -5.76
CA GLN A 35 1.07 21.46 -6.97
C GLN A 35 1.29 19.96 -7.20
N ASP A 36 1.11 19.13 -6.17
CA ASP A 36 1.16 17.67 -6.25
C ASP A 36 0.06 17.03 -5.39
N HIS A 37 -0.32 15.81 -5.74
CA HIS A 37 -1.39 15.05 -5.10
C HIS A 37 -1.02 13.59 -4.92
N LEU A 38 -1.53 12.95 -3.86
CA LEU A 38 -1.54 11.50 -3.73
C LEU A 38 -2.73 10.94 -4.52
N ASN A 39 -2.50 10.47 -5.72
CA ASN A 39 -3.55 9.92 -6.57
C ASN A 39 -3.75 8.42 -6.29
N LEU A 40 -5.00 8.00 -6.08
CA LEU A 40 -5.35 6.60 -5.98
C LEU A 40 -5.37 5.96 -7.38
N VAL A 41 -4.71 4.81 -7.52
CA VAL A 41 -4.74 4.03 -8.75
C VAL A 41 -5.50 2.71 -8.59
N SER A 42 -5.59 2.18 -7.37
CA SER A 42 -6.36 0.97 -7.07
C SER A 42 -6.84 0.93 -5.62
N GLY A 43 -7.87 0.12 -5.36
CA GLY A 43 -8.43 -0.13 -4.04
C GLY A 43 -9.02 -1.54 -3.97
N TYR A 44 -10.31 -1.70 -3.64
CA TYR A 44 -10.99 -2.99 -3.66
C TYR A 44 -11.02 -3.57 -5.07
N LEU A 45 -10.57 -4.80 -5.17
CA LEU A 45 -10.67 -5.63 -6.36
C LEU A 45 -11.37 -6.95 -6.01
N ASN A 46 -12.25 -7.41 -6.88
CA ASN A 46 -12.85 -8.72 -6.70
C ASN A 46 -11.91 -9.87 -7.11
N TYR A 47 -12.34 -11.09 -6.84
CA TYR A 47 -11.53 -12.30 -7.10
C TYR A 47 -11.07 -12.39 -8.57
N GLU A 48 -11.99 -12.15 -9.52
CA GLU A 48 -11.70 -12.29 -10.95
C GLU A 48 -10.72 -11.22 -11.43
N GLN A 49 -10.88 -9.97 -10.98
CA GLN A 49 -9.97 -8.88 -11.31
C GLN A 49 -8.54 -9.17 -10.82
N ILE A 50 -8.38 -9.67 -9.59
CA ILE A 50 -7.07 -10.04 -9.06
C ILE A 50 -6.49 -11.24 -9.80
N LEU A 51 -7.32 -12.25 -10.12
CA LEU A 51 -6.87 -13.41 -10.87
C LEU A 51 -6.33 -13.00 -12.24
N ASP A 52 -7.04 -12.15 -12.96
CA ASP A 52 -6.62 -11.65 -14.27
C ASP A 52 -5.33 -10.84 -14.19
N GLN A 53 -5.21 -9.95 -13.20
CA GLN A 53 -3.98 -9.18 -12.98
C GLN A 53 -2.79 -10.09 -12.65
N TYR A 54 -2.96 -11.04 -11.72
CA TYR A 54 -1.93 -11.98 -11.32
C TYR A 54 -1.46 -12.86 -12.49
N VAL A 55 -2.40 -13.43 -13.26
CA VAL A 55 -2.09 -14.26 -14.43
C VAL A 55 -1.34 -13.46 -15.50
N ASN A 56 -1.71 -12.21 -15.73
CA ASN A 56 -1.03 -11.36 -16.71
C ASN A 56 0.37 -10.97 -16.22
N ALA A 57 0.50 -10.56 -14.95
CA ALA A 57 1.79 -10.24 -14.35
C ALA A 57 2.74 -11.45 -14.34
N SER A 58 2.23 -12.67 -14.09
CA SER A 58 3.02 -13.92 -14.12
C SER A 58 3.55 -14.30 -15.49
N LYS A 59 2.92 -13.82 -16.58
CA LYS A 59 3.43 -14.01 -17.95
C LYS A 59 4.60 -13.08 -18.24
N GLU A 60 4.64 -11.92 -17.59
CA GLU A 60 5.65 -10.89 -17.83
C GLU A 60 6.85 -11.04 -16.88
N TYR A 61 6.63 -11.56 -15.69
CA TYR A 61 7.65 -11.67 -14.65
C TYR A 61 7.46 -12.92 -13.79
N GLU A 62 8.48 -13.79 -13.75
CA GLU A 62 8.44 -15.05 -13.00
C GLU A 62 8.32 -14.85 -11.48
N GLY A 63 8.91 -13.77 -10.96
CA GLY A 63 8.91 -13.40 -9.53
C GLY A 63 7.68 -12.61 -9.07
N VAL A 64 6.51 -12.77 -9.68
CA VAL A 64 5.29 -12.01 -9.35
C VAL A 64 4.91 -12.09 -7.86
N ASP A 65 5.17 -13.21 -7.21
CA ASP A 65 4.88 -13.43 -5.79
C ASP A 65 5.66 -12.50 -4.85
N HIS A 66 6.73 -11.85 -5.32
CA HIS A 66 7.45 -10.85 -4.53
C HIS A 66 6.66 -9.55 -4.31
N TYR A 67 5.64 -9.28 -5.11
CA TYR A 67 4.89 -8.02 -4.99
C TYR A 67 3.37 -8.17 -5.08
N MET A 68 2.85 -9.34 -5.47
CA MET A 68 1.42 -9.54 -5.63
C MET A 68 0.99 -10.93 -5.19
N PHE A 69 0.04 -11.02 -4.27
CA PHE A 69 -0.62 -12.29 -3.96
C PHE A 69 -1.68 -12.67 -5.01
N SER A 70 -1.80 -13.97 -5.25
CA SER A 70 -2.88 -14.52 -6.08
C SER A 70 -4.26 -14.25 -5.47
N ALA A 71 -5.29 -14.37 -6.29
CA ALA A 71 -6.68 -14.27 -5.85
C ALA A 71 -6.99 -15.24 -4.68
N GLY A 72 -7.74 -14.77 -3.71
CA GLY A 72 -8.03 -15.46 -2.45
C GLY A 72 -7.01 -15.21 -1.33
N LYS A 73 -5.83 -14.64 -1.65
CA LYS A 73 -4.81 -14.25 -0.66
C LYS A 73 -4.50 -12.75 -0.69
N ASN A 74 -4.97 -12.03 -1.70
CA ASN A 74 -4.68 -10.62 -1.90
C ASN A 74 -5.57 -9.74 -1.02
N GLU A 75 -4.96 -8.84 -0.25
CA GLU A 75 -5.63 -7.97 0.71
C GLU A 75 -6.58 -6.93 0.09
N GLN A 76 -6.41 -6.59 -1.18
CA GLN A 76 -7.33 -5.68 -1.87
C GLN A 76 -8.76 -6.24 -1.93
N GLN A 77 -8.94 -7.56 -1.84
CA GLN A 77 -10.27 -8.19 -1.74
C GLN A 77 -11.04 -7.82 -0.47
N LEU A 78 -10.36 -7.28 0.54
CA LEU A 78 -10.98 -6.79 1.77
C LEU A 78 -11.42 -5.31 1.66
N GLY A 79 -10.87 -4.57 0.68
CA GLY A 79 -11.17 -3.16 0.45
C GLY A 79 -10.52 -2.17 1.40
N TYR A 80 -9.68 -2.64 2.34
CA TYR A 80 -8.93 -1.78 3.26
C TYR A 80 -7.56 -1.37 2.72
N THR A 81 -7.16 -1.88 1.56
CA THR A 81 -5.86 -1.61 0.95
C THR A 81 -6.06 -0.73 -0.28
N ILE A 82 -5.29 0.33 -0.36
CA ILE A 82 -5.22 1.25 -1.50
C ILE A 82 -3.83 1.22 -2.11
N VAL A 83 -3.76 1.52 -3.40
CA VAL A 83 -2.51 1.70 -4.14
C VAL A 83 -2.49 3.12 -4.68
N LEU A 84 -1.37 3.80 -4.47
CA LEU A 84 -1.13 5.17 -4.90
C LEU A 84 -0.25 5.21 -6.16
N GLU A 85 -0.35 6.31 -6.88
CA GLU A 85 0.57 6.62 -7.98
C GLU A 85 2.02 6.62 -7.50
N GLY A 86 2.92 6.05 -8.32
CA GLY A 86 4.30 5.73 -7.97
C GLY A 86 4.52 4.23 -7.76
N HIS A 87 3.47 3.46 -7.44
CA HIS A 87 3.59 2.03 -7.22
C HIS A 87 4.15 1.26 -8.42
N ASP A 88 3.63 1.50 -9.62
CA ASP A 88 4.09 0.80 -10.82
C ASP A 88 5.55 1.15 -11.15
N GLU A 89 5.95 2.41 -10.98
CA GLU A 89 7.33 2.85 -11.11
C GLU A 89 8.23 2.07 -10.14
N TRP A 90 7.86 2.03 -8.85
CA TRP A 90 8.57 1.30 -7.82
C TRP A 90 8.73 -0.18 -8.15
N ILE A 91 7.64 -0.88 -8.48
CA ILE A 91 7.68 -2.32 -8.81
C ILE A 91 8.54 -2.59 -10.06
N ASN A 92 8.46 -1.73 -11.08
CA ASN A 92 9.28 -1.88 -12.29
C ASN A 92 10.78 -1.72 -12.00
N LEU A 93 11.15 -0.80 -11.10
CA LEU A 93 12.53 -0.65 -10.63
C LEU A 93 12.96 -1.85 -9.74
N CYS A 94 12.08 -2.33 -8.86
CA CYS A 94 12.37 -3.53 -8.07
C CYS A 94 12.66 -4.74 -8.95
N ARG A 95 11.91 -4.95 -10.02
CA ARG A 95 12.15 -6.05 -10.98
C ARG A 95 13.52 -5.98 -11.65
N GLN A 96 14.13 -4.79 -11.71
CA GLN A 96 15.42 -4.59 -12.35
C GLN A 96 16.59 -4.69 -11.37
N TYR A 97 16.40 -4.26 -10.13
CA TYR A 97 17.51 -3.99 -9.21
C TYR A 97 17.47 -4.78 -7.91
N VAL A 98 16.29 -5.26 -7.46
CA VAL A 98 16.19 -5.96 -6.17
C VAL A 98 16.50 -7.44 -6.34
N ASP A 99 17.41 -7.92 -5.51
CA ASP A 99 17.82 -9.31 -5.39
C ASP A 99 17.32 -9.97 -4.09
N ASP A 100 17.86 -11.14 -3.76
CA ASP A 100 17.51 -11.88 -2.54
C ASP A 100 17.98 -11.20 -1.24
N GLU A 101 18.80 -10.16 -1.32
CA GLU A 101 19.26 -9.39 -0.17
C GLU A 101 18.33 -8.22 0.16
N TYR A 102 17.36 -7.92 -0.72
CA TYR A 102 16.37 -6.85 -0.56
C TYR A 102 17.00 -5.45 -0.44
N ASP A 103 18.04 -5.17 -1.24
CA ASP A 103 18.66 -3.86 -1.31
C ASP A 103 17.86 -2.95 -2.26
N TYR A 104 17.25 -1.89 -1.73
CA TYR A 104 16.47 -0.91 -2.49
C TYR A 104 17.26 0.36 -2.84
N SER A 105 18.53 0.47 -2.49
CA SER A 105 19.33 1.69 -2.70
C SER A 105 19.30 2.16 -4.15
N LYS A 106 19.38 1.22 -5.10
CA LYS A 106 19.35 1.53 -6.54
C LYS A 106 17.94 1.90 -7.01
N VAL A 107 16.92 1.29 -6.43
CA VAL A 107 15.50 1.62 -6.70
C VAL A 107 15.22 3.06 -6.28
N GLU A 108 15.64 3.44 -5.07
CA GLU A 108 15.48 4.79 -4.53
C GLU A 108 16.29 5.82 -5.34
N GLU A 109 17.50 5.48 -5.80
CA GLU A 109 18.30 6.35 -6.65
C GLU A 109 17.60 6.69 -7.97
N GLU A 110 17.02 5.68 -8.64
CA GLU A 110 16.39 5.79 -9.96
C GLU A 110 14.91 6.26 -9.91
N LEU A 111 14.29 6.26 -8.74
CA LEU A 111 12.92 6.71 -8.54
C LEU A 111 12.77 8.19 -8.92
N SER A 112 11.68 8.57 -9.55
CA SER A 112 11.42 9.97 -9.89
C SER A 112 11.34 10.87 -8.65
N GLU A 113 11.72 12.15 -8.80
CA GLU A 113 11.71 13.11 -7.69
C GLU A 113 10.30 13.34 -7.11
N GLU A 114 9.26 13.24 -7.94
CA GLU A 114 7.87 13.29 -7.50
C GLU A 114 7.53 12.09 -6.63
N SER A 115 7.89 10.89 -7.06
CA SER A 115 7.66 9.66 -6.29
C SER A 115 8.47 9.63 -5.00
N LYS A 116 9.72 10.13 -4.99
CA LYS A 116 10.53 10.27 -3.77
C LYS A 116 9.83 11.14 -2.73
N LYS A 117 9.34 12.33 -3.12
CA LYS A 117 8.62 13.24 -2.21
C LYS A 117 7.34 12.62 -1.65
N ARG A 118 6.58 11.91 -2.49
CA ARG A 118 5.37 11.20 -2.06
C ARG A 118 5.71 10.10 -1.06
N MET A 119 6.72 9.29 -1.35
CA MET A 119 7.20 8.21 -0.49
C MET A 119 7.63 8.74 0.89
N GLU A 120 8.50 9.74 0.94
CA GLU A 120 8.96 10.37 2.18
C GLU A 120 7.78 10.87 3.03
N TRP A 121 6.84 11.59 2.40
CA TRP A 121 5.67 12.10 3.10
C TRP A 121 4.76 10.98 3.63
N ILE A 122 4.54 9.93 2.84
CA ILE A 122 3.73 8.76 3.23
C ILE A 122 4.33 8.10 4.47
N GLU A 123 5.63 7.82 4.46
CA GLU A 123 6.33 7.19 5.59
C GLU A 123 6.22 8.01 6.88
N GLU A 124 6.33 9.32 6.78
CA GLU A 124 6.28 10.23 7.93
C GLU A 124 4.88 10.52 8.43
N ASN A 125 3.83 10.40 7.60
CA ASN A 125 2.53 10.98 7.93
C ASN A 125 1.35 10.01 7.82
N ALA A 126 1.37 8.97 6.99
CA ALA A 126 0.20 8.13 6.71
C ALA A 126 -0.42 7.52 7.99
N TYR A 127 0.39 7.15 8.98
CA TYR A 127 -0.08 6.58 10.25
C TYR A 127 -1.01 7.51 11.04
N ARG A 128 -0.88 8.84 10.87
CA ARG A 128 -1.73 9.84 11.52
C ARG A 128 -3.18 9.78 11.04
N TYR A 129 -3.37 9.23 9.86
CA TYR A 129 -4.67 9.05 9.19
C TYR A 129 -5.13 7.58 9.19
N GLY A 130 -4.49 6.73 9.98
CA GLY A 130 -4.88 5.33 10.14
C GLY A 130 -4.35 4.39 9.07
N PHE A 131 -3.39 4.83 8.25
CA PHE A 131 -2.77 4.03 7.20
C PHE A 131 -1.36 3.59 7.58
N VAL A 132 -0.99 2.39 7.16
CA VAL A 132 0.36 1.85 7.28
C VAL A 132 0.84 1.36 5.93
N VAL A 133 2.14 1.51 5.66
CA VAL A 133 2.75 0.98 4.45
C VAL A 133 2.60 -0.54 4.45
N ARG A 134 2.17 -1.07 3.31
CA ARG A 134 1.94 -2.49 3.14
C ARG A 134 2.55 -2.94 1.81
N TYR A 135 3.72 -3.46 1.79
CA TYR A 135 4.51 -4.12 2.83
C TYR A 135 5.68 -3.23 3.27
N GLN A 136 6.03 -3.28 4.56
CA GLN A 136 7.09 -2.46 5.14
C GLN A 136 8.48 -3.02 4.85
N GLN A 137 9.47 -2.15 4.75
CA GLN A 137 10.88 -2.50 4.67
C GLN A 137 11.30 -3.31 5.90
N GLU A 138 12.28 -4.20 5.73
CA GLU A 138 12.78 -5.14 6.76
C GLU A 138 11.76 -6.22 7.21
N GLN A 139 10.60 -6.30 6.56
CA GLN A 139 9.61 -7.35 6.81
C GLN A 139 9.54 -8.39 5.68
N GLU A 140 10.35 -8.30 4.64
CA GLU A 140 10.31 -9.11 3.42
C GLU A 140 10.41 -10.60 3.73
N LYS A 141 11.33 -11.00 4.62
CA LYS A 141 11.51 -12.41 5.04
C LYS A 141 10.30 -12.98 5.79
N LYS A 142 9.45 -12.12 6.37
CA LYS A 142 8.24 -12.53 7.09
C LYS A 142 7.01 -12.54 6.19
N THR A 143 6.93 -11.56 5.29
CA THR A 143 5.78 -11.36 4.42
C THR A 143 5.91 -12.11 3.11
N GLY A 144 7.15 -12.37 2.65
CA GLY A 144 7.46 -12.87 1.31
C GLY A 144 7.35 -11.82 0.22
N HIS A 145 7.06 -10.54 0.58
CA HIS A 145 6.89 -9.44 -0.36
C HIS A 145 8.02 -8.41 -0.25
N TRP A 146 8.33 -7.79 -1.37
CA TRP A 146 9.15 -6.59 -1.42
C TRP A 146 8.51 -5.44 -0.63
N TYR A 147 9.32 -4.52 -0.18
CA TYR A 147 8.87 -3.24 0.33
C TYR A 147 8.03 -2.50 -0.73
N GLN A 148 6.87 -1.98 -0.35
CA GLN A 148 5.91 -1.33 -1.26
C GLN A 148 5.40 0.00 -0.66
N PRO A 149 6.17 1.09 -0.77
CA PRO A 149 5.86 2.37 -0.12
C PRO A 149 4.55 3.02 -0.57
N PHE A 150 4.08 2.69 -1.77
CA PHE A 150 2.86 3.26 -2.37
C PHE A 150 1.62 2.36 -2.21
N MET A 151 1.73 1.26 -1.48
CA MET A 151 0.61 0.41 -1.11
C MET A 151 0.32 0.59 0.37
N LEU A 152 -0.89 1.02 0.72
CA LEU A 152 -1.25 1.38 2.08
C LEU A 152 -2.43 0.53 2.58
N ARG A 153 -2.33 0.07 3.82
CA ARG A 153 -3.40 -0.62 4.52
C ARG A 153 -4.01 0.28 5.58
N TYR A 154 -5.34 0.43 5.55
CA TYR A 154 -6.08 1.09 6.62
C TYR A 154 -6.28 0.13 7.80
N VAL A 155 -5.85 0.57 8.97
CA VAL A 155 -5.94 -0.17 10.24
C VAL A 155 -6.59 0.68 11.34
N GLY A 156 -7.00 1.91 11.00
CA GLY A 156 -7.51 2.91 11.92
C GLY A 156 -6.39 3.67 12.65
N VAL A 157 -6.66 4.92 13.01
CA VAL A 157 -5.67 5.87 13.54
C VAL A 157 -4.95 5.33 14.79
N LYS A 158 -5.70 4.74 15.73
CA LYS A 158 -5.12 4.20 16.98
C LYS A 158 -4.12 3.08 16.72
N THR A 159 -4.49 2.12 15.85
CA THR A 159 -3.64 0.96 15.52
C THR A 159 -2.42 1.39 14.72
N ALA A 160 -2.61 2.26 13.72
CA ALA A 160 -1.52 2.79 12.91
C ALA A 160 -0.47 3.52 13.76
N LYS A 161 -0.92 4.32 14.73
CA LYS A 161 -0.02 4.99 15.69
C LYS A 161 0.77 3.99 16.54
N ILE A 162 0.13 2.95 17.06
CA ILE A 162 0.82 1.91 17.85
C ILE A 162 1.87 1.19 16.98
N MET A 163 1.55 0.88 15.74
CA MET A 163 2.47 0.24 14.80
C MET A 163 3.67 1.15 14.51
N HIS A 164 3.42 2.42 14.21
CA HIS A 164 4.46 3.42 13.98
C HIS A 164 5.39 3.56 15.19
N ASP A 165 4.84 3.78 16.39
CA ASP A 165 5.62 4.02 17.61
C ASP A 165 6.41 2.78 18.06
N SER A 166 5.94 1.57 17.73
CA SER A 166 6.60 0.30 18.08
C SER A 166 7.52 -0.28 17.00
N GLY A 167 7.47 0.24 15.77
CA GLY A 167 8.17 -0.31 14.60
C GLY A 167 7.71 -1.72 14.19
N LYS A 168 6.50 -2.14 14.61
CA LYS A 168 5.98 -3.47 14.31
C LYS A 168 5.20 -3.50 13.01
N GLY A 169 5.44 -4.51 12.19
CA GLY A 169 4.58 -4.85 11.06
C GLY A 169 3.27 -5.50 11.50
N MET A 170 2.30 -5.59 10.59
CA MET A 170 0.98 -6.18 10.87
C MET A 170 1.09 -7.62 11.39
N GLU A 171 2.02 -8.41 10.89
CA GLU A 171 2.29 -9.79 11.27
C GLU A 171 2.77 -9.96 12.72
N GLN A 172 3.19 -8.86 13.34
CA GLN A 172 3.69 -8.83 14.71
C GLN A 172 2.67 -8.25 15.70
N MET A 173 1.52 -7.76 15.19
CA MET A 173 0.46 -7.21 16.02
C MET A 173 -0.41 -8.35 16.58
N SER A 174 -0.57 -8.38 17.89
CA SER A 174 -1.63 -9.16 18.52
C SER A 174 -2.90 -8.31 18.50
N PHE A 175 -3.83 -8.62 17.62
CA PHE A 175 -5.18 -8.05 17.74
C PHE A 175 -5.88 -8.79 18.87
N PRO A 176 -6.45 -8.10 19.88
CA PRO A 176 -7.25 -8.80 20.89
C PRO A 176 -8.41 -9.52 20.20
N ASP A 177 -8.68 -10.74 20.63
CA ASP A 177 -9.83 -11.57 20.20
C ASP A 177 -11.18 -10.97 20.66
N GLU A 178 -11.26 -9.68 20.84
CA GLU A 178 -12.47 -8.96 21.27
C GLU A 178 -13.26 -8.47 20.06
N LEU A 179 -13.94 -9.41 19.44
CA LEU A 179 -15.26 -9.19 18.85
C LEU A 179 -16.25 -10.12 19.57
N GLU A 180 -16.52 -9.87 20.83
CA GLU A 180 -17.79 -10.28 21.44
C GLU A 180 -18.85 -9.18 21.24
#